data_771451ff40e27c0a1f60eab941663a98
#
_entry.id   771451ff40e27c0a1f60eab941663a98
#
_cell.length_a   1.000
_cell.length_b   1.000
_cell.length_c   1.000
_cell.angle_alpha   90.00
_cell.angle_beta   90.00
_cell.angle_gamma   90.00
#
_symmetry.space_group_name_H-M   'P 1'
#
loop_
_entity.id
_entity.type
_entity.pdbx_description
1 polymer ?
#
loop_
_entity_poly.entity_id
_entity_poly.type
_entity_poly.pdbx_seq_one_letter_code
_entity_poly.pdbx_strand_id
1 'polypeptide(L)'
;MRKITNEELGRPSAGEFARMEKMPVAVVLDNVRSMQNVGAFFRTGDAFAVERIVLCGITAVPPSREIHKTALGAELTVDWSYRASAAECVEELRAEGCAVYAVEQVEGAVMLDAFRAAPGVKYALVFGNEVM
;
A
#
# COMPACT_ATOMS: atom_id res chain seq x y z
N MET A 1 -19.99 -29.72 8.29
CA MET A 1 -19.17 -28.48 8.24
C MET A 1 -19.94 -27.40 7.48
N ARG A 2 -20.28 -26.33 8.13
CA ARG A 2 -21.03 -25.22 7.51
C ARG A 2 -20.06 -24.11 7.13
N LYS A 3 -20.19 -23.55 5.92
CA LYS A 3 -19.43 -22.38 5.52
C LYS A 3 -19.98 -21.14 6.20
N ILE A 4 -19.10 -20.31 6.69
CA ILE A 4 -19.43 -19.01 7.27
C ILE A 4 -19.66 -18.03 6.13
N THR A 5 -20.73 -17.23 6.19
CA THR A 5 -21.02 -16.20 5.19
C THR A 5 -20.13 -14.98 5.42
N ASN A 6 -20.00 -14.12 4.41
CA ASN A 6 -19.24 -12.89 4.54
C ASN A 6 -19.81 -11.97 5.64
N GLU A 7 -21.12 -11.97 5.82
CA GLU A 7 -21.79 -11.18 6.86
C GLU A 7 -21.42 -11.67 8.26
N GLU A 8 -21.37 -12.99 8.44
CA GLU A 8 -20.99 -13.61 9.72
C GLU A 8 -19.52 -13.37 10.08
N LEU A 9 -18.67 -13.04 9.10
CA LEU A 9 -17.26 -12.71 9.35
C LEU A 9 -17.08 -11.35 10.00
N GLY A 10 -18.12 -10.52 10.04
CA GLY A 10 -18.07 -9.22 10.68
C GLY A 10 -17.16 -8.21 9.95
N ARG A 11 -16.98 -8.39 8.64
CA ARG A 11 -16.17 -7.45 7.86
C ARG A 11 -16.84 -6.08 7.80
N PRO A 12 -16.06 -4.99 7.96
CA PRO A 12 -16.64 -3.65 7.84
C PRO A 12 -17.10 -3.37 6.41
N SER A 13 -18.13 -2.56 6.27
CA SER A 13 -18.52 -1.98 4.98
C SER A 13 -17.45 -0.96 4.53
N ALA A 14 -17.52 -0.54 3.26
CA ALA A 14 -16.60 0.51 2.74
C ALA A 14 -16.69 1.79 3.57
N GLY A 15 -17.89 2.21 3.99
CA GLY A 15 -18.07 3.39 4.83
C GLY A 15 -17.51 3.21 6.24
N GLU A 16 -17.70 2.04 6.84
CA GLU A 16 -17.12 1.72 8.13
C GLU A 16 -15.60 1.67 8.06
N PHE A 17 -15.06 1.04 7.02
CA PHE A 17 -13.62 0.98 6.79
C PHE A 17 -13.00 2.37 6.67
N ALA A 18 -13.66 3.29 5.95
CA ALA A 18 -13.16 4.66 5.80
C ALA A 18 -13.09 5.42 7.13
N ARG A 19 -13.92 5.06 8.11
CA ARG A 19 -13.93 5.69 9.44
C ARG A 19 -13.03 4.99 10.46
N MET A 20 -12.49 3.82 10.13
CA MET A 20 -11.59 3.09 11.02
C MET A 20 -10.25 3.79 11.17
N GLU A 21 -9.62 3.62 12.32
CA GLU A 21 -8.23 4.01 12.50
C GLU A 21 -7.34 3.16 11.60
N LYS A 22 -6.47 3.82 10.85
CA LYS A 22 -5.58 3.15 9.90
C LYS A 22 -4.22 2.87 10.53
N MET A 23 -3.56 1.82 10.04
CA MET A 23 -2.14 1.59 10.32
C MET A 23 -1.34 2.76 9.77
N PRO A 24 -0.44 3.38 10.56
CA PRO A 24 0.29 4.59 10.14
C PRO A 24 1.42 4.25 9.15
N VAL A 25 1.06 3.66 8.04
CA VAL A 25 1.97 3.25 6.97
C VAL A 25 1.42 3.73 5.63
N ALA A 26 2.26 4.46 4.89
CA ALA A 26 2.02 4.77 3.50
C ALA A 26 2.83 3.80 2.64
N VAL A 27 2.23 3.27 1.59
CA VAL A 27 2.90 2.41 0.62
C VAL A 27 3.13 3.19 -0.65
N VAL A 28 4.36 3.24 -1.13
CA VAL A 28 4.75 3.95 -2.35
C VAL A 28 5.15 2.93 -3.40
N LEU A 29 4.50 2.94 -4.55
CA LEU A 29 4.81 2.06 -5.66
C LEU A 29 5.56 2.86 -6.73
N ASP A 30 6.88 2.63 -6.83
CA ASP A 30 7.77 3.33 -7.75
C ASP A 30 7.94 2.53 -9.03
N ASN A 31 7.30 2.99 -10.10
CA ASN A 31 7.39 2.35 -11.43
C ASN A 31 7.12 0.84 -11.37
N VAL A 32 6.06 0.43 -10.70
CA VAL A 32 5.62 -0.96 -10.67
C VAL A 32 4.82 -1.23 -11.94
N ARG A 33 5.39 -2.03 -12.85
CA ARG A 33 4.81 -2.29 -14.18
C ARG A 33 3.64 -3.27 -14.15
N SER A 34 3.70 -4.25 -13.28
CA SER A 34 2.68 -5.30 -13.19
C SER A 34 1.40 -4.79 -12.56
N MET A 35 0.33 -4.71 -13.34
CA MET A 35 -0.99 -4.33 -12.81
C MET A 35 -1.52 -5.35 -11.82
N GLN A 36 -1.15 -6.62 -11.97
CA GLN A 36 -1.50 -7.66 -11.01
C GLN A 36 -0.84 -7.41 -9.67
N ASN A 37 0.44 -6.99 -9.68
CA ASN A 37 1.14 -6.63 -8.45
C ASN A 37 0.52 -5.39 -7.80
N VAL A 38 0.15 -4.39 -8.59
CA VAL A 38 -0.55 -3.20 -8.07
C VAL A 38 -1.82 -3.62 -7.34
N GLY A 39 -2.64 -4.47 -7.96
CA GLY A 39 -3.86 -4.98 -7.34
C GLY A 39 -3.58 -5.76 -6.05
N ALA A 40 -2.51 -6.55 -6.02
CA ALA A 40 -2.10 -7.29 -4.84
C ALA A 40 -1.69 -6.35 -3.70
N PHE A 41 -1.04 -5.23 -3.99
CA PHE A 41 -0.75 -4.20 -2.99
C PHE A 41 -2.02 -3.60 -2.40
N PHE A 42 -3.02 -3.33 -3.22
CA PHE A 42 -4.32 -2.87 -2.74
C PHE A 42 -4.97 -3.90 -1.82
N ARG A 43 -4.98 -5.16 -2.24
CA ARG A 43 -5.58 -6.25 -1.47
C ARG A 43 -4.92 -6.40 -0.10
N THR A 44 -3.60 -6.42 -0.07
CA THR A 44 -2.82 -6.52 1.17
C THR A 44 -2.99 -5.26 2.01
N GLY A 45 -2.97 -4.09 1.38
CA GLY A 45 -3.17 -2.80 2.07
C GLY A 45 -4.52 -2.72 2.76
N ASP A 46 -5.57 -3.23 2.12
CA ASP A 46 -6.89 -3.32 2.71
C ASP A 46 -6.89 -4.25 3.93
N ALA A 47 -6.25 -5.41 3.81
CA ALA A 47 -6.20 -6.39 4.90
C ALA A 47 -5.50 -5.84 6.15
N PHE A 48 -4.48 -5.02 5.99
CA PHE A 48 -3.75 -4.41 7.10
C PHE A 48 -4.21 -2.99 7.44
N ALA A 49 -5.21 -2.48 6.73
CA ALA A 49 -5.74 -1.12 6.90
C ALA A 49 -4.63 -0.05 6.82
N VAL A 50 -3.76 -0.14 5.80
CA VAL A 50 -2.74 0.88 5.60
C VAL A 50 -3.38 2.25 5.34
N GLU A 51 -2.69 3.32 5.72
CA GLU A 51 -3.21 4.67 5.62
C GLU A 51 -3.47 5.08 4.17
N ARG A 52 -2.54 4.77 3.26
CA ARG A 52 -2.68 5.10 1.83
C ARG A 52 -1.66 4.38 0.96
N ILE A 53 -1.96 4.35 -0.33
CA ILE A 53 -1.03 3.88 -1.36
C ILE A 53 -0.80 5.03 -2.34
N VAL A 54 0.46 5.33 -2.66
CA VAL A 54 0.82 6.33 -3.65
C VAL A 54 1.42 5.63 -4.86
N LEU A 55 0.79 5.83 -6.01
CA LEU A 55 1.18 5.21 -7.28
C LEU A 55 2.04 6.21 -8.05
N CYS A 56 3.29 5.84 -8.37
CA CYS A 56 4.25 6.77 -8.95
C CYS A 56 4.77 6.35 -10.31
N GLY A 57 5.01 7.35 -11.17
CA GLY A 57 5.62 7.14 -12.48
C GLY A 57 4.74 6.34 -13.42
N ILE A 58 5.26 5.22 -13.93
CA ILE A 58 4.53 4.35 -14.87
C ILE A 58 3.53 3.41 -14.20
N THR A 59 3.47 3.39 -12.88
CA THR A 59 2.52 2.56 -12.14
C THR A 59 1.10 2.88 -12.58
N ALA A 60 0.35 1.85 -12.98
CA ALA A 60 -1.03 2.04 -13.42
C ALA A 60 -1.92 2.43 -12.23
N VAL A 61 -3.00 3.14 -12.55
CA VAL A 61 -3.94 3.64 -11.54
C VAL A 61 -5.35 3.08 -11.79
N PRO A 62 -6.14 2.90 -10.72
CA PRO A 62 -7.56 2.58 -10.89
C PRO A 62 -8.32 3.72 -11.60
N PRO A 63 -9.42 3.46 -12.29
CA PRO A 63 -9.99 2.13 -12.49
C PRO A 63 -9.24 1.33 -13.55
N SER A 64 -9.04 0.05 -13.29
CA SER A 64 -8.37 -0.86 -14.22
C SER A 64 -8.89 -2.27 -13.98
N ARG A 65 -9.30 -2.93 -15.06
CA ARG A 65 -9.77 -4.31 -14.99
C ARG A 65 -8.67 -5.25 -14.48
N GLU A 66 -7.43 -5.03 -14.94
CA GLU A 66 -6.29 -5.87 -14.54
C GLU A 66 -5.93 -5.68 -13.07
N ILE A 67 -6.00 -4.45 -12.57
CA ILE A 67 -5.81 -4.18 -11.13
C ILE A 67 -6.93 -4.85 -10.33
N HIS A 68 -8.17 -4.71 -10.79
CA HIS A 68 -9.33 -5.26 -10.09
C HIS A 68 -9.26 -6.78 -9.91
N LYS A 69 -8.68 -7.50 -10.86
CA LYS A 69 -8.56 -8.97 -10.80
C LYS A 69 -7.84 -9.46 -9.54
N THR A 70 -6.91 -8.70 -9.02
CA THR A 70 -6.16 -9.06 -7.80
C THR A 70 -6.53 -8.20 -6.61
N ALA A 71 -6.97 -6.97 -6.83
CA ALA A 71 -7.42 -6.06 -5.77
C ALA A 71 -8.77 -6.47 -5.20
N LEU A 72 -9.67 -7.01 -6.04
CA LEU A 72 -10.99 -7.54 -5.63
C LEU A 72 -11.84 -6.52 -4.85
N GLY A 73 -11.80 -5.25 -5.27
CA GLY A 73 -12.56 -4.18 -4.64
C GLY A 73 -11.78 -3.34 -3.64
N ALA A 74 -10.58 -3.78 -3.23
CA ALA A 74 -9.75 -3.02 -2.30
C ALA A 74 -9.36 -1.65 -2.87
N GLU A 75 -9.31 -1.50 -4.19
CA GLU A 75 -9.05 -0.21 -4.83
C GLU A 75 -10.13 0.85 -4.56
N LEU A 76 -11.29 0.42 -4.06
CA LEU A 76 -12.40 1.30 -3.69
C LEU A 76 -12.39 1.67 -2.20
N THR A 77 -11.60 0.99 -1.39
CA THR A 77 -11.59 1.18 0.07
C THR A 77 -10.29 1.75 0.59
N VAL A 78 -9.16 1.42 -0.03
CA VAL A 78 -7.86 1.98 0.35
C VAL A 78 -7.69 3.34 -0.31
N ASP A 79 -7.34 4.36 0.47
CA ASP A 79 -7.02 5.68 -0.07
C ASP A 79 -5.79 5.59 -0.96
N TRP A 80 -5.85 6.18 -2.14
CA TRP A 80 -4.71 6.21 -3.03
C TRP A 80 -4.59 7.55 -3.75
N SER A 81 -3.39 7.84 -4.21
CA SER A 81 -3.11 9.02 -5.02
C SER A 81 -2.01 8.69 -6.03
N TYR A 82 -1.84 9.57 -7.00
CA TYR A 82 -0.80 9.44 -8.02
C TYR A 82 0.20 10.58 -7.89
N ARG A 83 1.50 10.28 -8.12
CA ARG A 83 2.57 11.25 -8.27
C ARG A 83 3.43 10.86 -9.47
N ALA A 84 3.83 11.85 -10.26
CA ALA A 84 4.67 11.59 -11.42
C ALA A 84 6.06 11.08 -11.03
N SER A 85 6.55 11.45 -9.86
CA SER A 85 7.89 11.10 -9.37
C SER A 85 7.83 10.51 -7.96
N ALA A 86 8.43 9.33 -7.79
CA ALA A 86 8.58 8.74 -6.46
C ALA A 86 9.50 9.59 -5.57
N ALA A 87 10.51 10.24 -6.14
CA ALA A 87 11.40 11.11 -5.38
C ALA A 87 10.64 12.28 -4.77
N GLU A 88 9.75 12.92 -5.53
CA GLU A 88 8.90 13.99 -5.00
C GLU A 88 7.96 13.48 -3.92
N CYS A 89 7.37 12.32 -4.13
CA CYS A 89 6.49 11.68 -3.14
C CYS A 89 7.24 11.43 -1.83
N VAL A 90 8.46 10.91 -1.89
CA VAL A 90 9.28 10.64 -0.71
C VAL A 90 9.59 11.94 0.05
N GLU A 91 9.90 13.03 -0.66
CA GLU A 91 10.14 14.32 -0.03
C GLU A 91 8.89 14.85 0.68
N GLU A 92 7.72 14.72 0.05
CA GLU A 92 6.45 15.09 0.68
C GLU A 92 6.19 14.28 1.96
N LEU A 93 6.42 12.98 1.91
CA LEU A 93 6.21 12.09 3.06
C LEU A 93 7.19 12.39 4.20
N ARG A 94 8.44 12.68 3.88
CA ARG A 94 9.42 13.13 4.89
C ARG A 94 9.00 14.44 5.55
N ALA A 95 8.50 15.38 4.75
CA ALA A 95 8.01 16.66 5.26
C ALA A 95 6.80 16.46 6.20
N GLU A 96 6.02 15.41 6.00
CA GLU A 96 4.92 15.02 6.89
C GLU A 96 5.40 14.29 8.15
N GLY A 97 6.69 14.00 8.27
CA GLY A 97 7.26 13.30 9.41
C GLY A 97 7.38 11.79 9.27
N CYS A 98 7.17 11.25 8.06
CA CYS A 98 7.31 9.80 7.84
C CYS A 98 8.78 9.37 7.84
N ALA A 99 9.06 8.24 8.47
CA ALA A 99 10.32 7.51 8.31
C ALA A 99 10.20 6.66 7.05
N VAL A 100 11.06 6.90 6.06
CA VAL A 100 10.97 6.26 4.75
C VAL A 100 11.97 5.12 4.63
N TYR A 101 11.48 3.96 4.22
CA TYR A 101 12.29 2.77 3.94
C TYR A 101 12.01 2.25 2.54
N ALA A 102 13.05 1.95 1.79
CA ALA A 102 12.93 1.25 0.50
C ALA A 102 13.07 -0.25 0.74
N VAL A 103 12.17 -1.03 0.17
CA VAL A 103 12.23 -2.48 0.24
C VAL A 103 13.05 -2.98 -0.95
N GLU A 104 14.32 -3.32 -0.69
CA GLU A 104 15.29 -3.68 -1.73
C GLU A 104 16.29 -4.71 -1.23
N GLN A 105 16.87 -5.44 -2.17
CA GLN A 105 17.96 -6.38 -1.91
C GLN A 105 19.28 -5.67 -2.19
N VAL A 106 19.77 -4.92 -1.22
CA VAL A 106 21.01 -4.16 -1.35
C VAL A 106 21.97 -4.49 -0.21
N GLU A 107 23.27 -4.28 -0.45
CA GLU A 107 24.27 -4.45 0.59
C GLU A 107 24.03 -3.47 1.72
N GLY A 108 24.12 -3.95 2.95
CA GLY A 108 23.89 -3.13 4.14
C GLY A 108 22.43 -2.95 4.52
N ALA A 109 21.51 -3.58 3.79
CA ALA A 109 20.08 -3.50 4.12
C ALA A 109 19.79 -4.13 5.48
N VAL A 110 18.83 -3.54 6.21
CA VAL A 110 18.28 -4.15 7.41
C VAL A 110 17.35 -5.27 6.97
N MET A 111 17.58 -6.49 7.49
CA MET A 111 16.72 -7.62 7.17
C MET A 111 15.35 -7.44 7.80
N LEU A 112 14.31 -7.92 7.13
CA LEU A 112 12.93 -7.75 7.58
C LEU A 112 12.70 -8.28 9.00
N ASP A 113 13.29 -9.41 9.33
CA ASP A 113 13.18 -10.01 10.67
C ASP A 113 13.90 -9.21 11.77
N ALA A 114 14.83 -8.33 11.39
CA ALA A 114 15.54 -7.43 12.29
C ALA A 114 14.89 -6.03 12.37
N PHE A 115 13.95 -5.73 11.49
CA PHE A 115 13.25 -4.43 11.52
C PHE A 115 12.29 -4.37 12.70
N ARG A 116 12.30 -3.23 13.38
CA ARG A 116 11.37 -2.97 14.51
C ARG A 116 10.75 -1.59 14.34
N ALA A 117 9.43 -1.57 14.27
CA ALA A 117 8.68 -0.31 14.20
C ALA A 117 8.60 0.32 15.59
N ALA A 118 8.78 1.64 15.64
CA ALA A 118 8.64 2.41 16.87
C ALA A 118 7.19 2.89 17.04
N PRO A 119 6.62 2.82 18.26
CA PRO A 119 5.28 3.37 18.50
C PRO A 119 5.23 4.88 18.22
N GLY A 120 4.13 5.34 17.63
CA GLY A 120 3.90 6.75 17.35
C GLY A 120 4.64 7.30 16.12
N VAL A 121 5.40 6.46 15.42
CA VAL A 121 6.10 6.85 14.19
C VAL A 121 5.28 6.43 12.98
N LYS A 122 5.13 7.35 12.03
CA LYS A 122 4.55 7.03 10.72
C LYS A 122 5.64 6.55 9.78
N TYR A 123 5.35 5.51 9.03
CA TYR A 123 6.29 4.90 8.09
C TYR A 123 5.80 5.04 6.66
N ALA A 124 6.74 5.13 5.74
CA ALA A 124 6.49 5.00 4.31
C ALA A 124 7.39 3.91 3.77
N LEU A 125 6.80 2.94 3.09
CA LEU A 125 7.52 1.81 2.49
C LEU A 125 7.48 1.95 0.98
N VAL A 126 8.65 2.02 0.36
CA VAL A 126 8.79 2.20 -1.10
C VAL A 126 9.13 0.86 -1.73
N PHE A 127 8.30 0.44 -2.69
CA PHE A 127 8.48 -0.78 -3.47
C PHE A 127 8.70 -0.44 -4.94
N GLY A 128 9.49 -1.23 -5.62
CA GLY A 128 9.91 -1.03 -7.00
C GLY A 128 11.41 -0.69 -6.99
N ASN A 129 12.00 -0.39 -8.04
CA ASN A 129 11.54 -0.15 -9.39
C ASN A 129 11.55 -1.46 -10.19
N GLU A 130 10.49 -1.78 -10.95
CA GLU A 130 10.44 -2.96 -11.82
C GLU A 130 10.97 -2.67 -13.24
N VAL A 131 11.39 -1.46 -13.50
CA VAL A 131 11.94 -1.04 -14.80
C VAL A 131 13.39 -1.44 -14.88
N MET A 132 13.67 -2.27 -15.86
CA MET A 132 15.02 -2.76 -16.12
C MET A 132 15.70 -1.91 -17.19
#